data_8154276989a0a931946d591567d0b03c
#
_entry.id   8154276989a0a931946d591567d0b03c
#
_cell.length_a   1.000
_cell.length_b   1.000
_cell.length_c   1.000
_cell.angle_alpha   90.00
_cell.angle_beta   90.00
_cell.angle_gamma   90.00
#
_symmetry.space_group_name_H-M   'P 1'
#
loop_
_entity.id
_entity.type
_entity.pdbx_description
1 polymer ?
#
loop_
_entity_poly.entity_id
_entity_poly.type
_entity_poly.pdbx_seq_one_letter_code
_entity_poly.pdbx_strand_id
1 'polypeptide(L)'
;MAESEKNPVVTMSTNMGDIRIELNADKAPLSTRNFLDYVNEGYYDGLIFHRVIPGFMIQGGGFDSGMSQKKTKSPIKNEAGNGLKNVTGSIAMARTNVVDSATAQFFINVKDNEFLNHKNTSPDGYGYAVFGQVIEGMDVVHSIEKVKTGNRGMHQDVPAQEVVINSVKVES
;
A
#
# COMPACT_ATOMS: atom_id res chain seq x y z
N MET A 1 -7.53 19.76 -17.79
CA MET A 1 -7.31 19.66 -17.62
C MET A 1 -6.89 19.46 -17.13
N ALA A 2 -6.86 19.47 -16.78
CA ALA A 2 -6.49 19.33 -16.30
C ALA A 2 -5.73 19.04 -15.75
N GLU A 3 -5.17 19.28 -15.54
CA GLU A 3 -4.40 18.90 -15.13
C GLU A 3 -4.15 18.40 -14.18
N SER A 4 -4.23 18.95 -13.77
CA SER A 4 -4.18 18.34 -12.75
C SER A 4 -4.88 17.47 -12.68
N GLU A 5 -5.50 17.86 -13.00
CA GLU A 5 -6.26 16.78 -13.23
C GLU A 5 -5.49 15.56 -13.45
N LYS A 6 -4.28 15.70 -13.56
CA LYS A 6 -3.41 14.55 -13.67
C LYS A 6 -3.19 13.92 -12.32
N ASN A 7 -3.33 12.61 -12.27
CA ASN A 7 -3.03 11.86 -11.07
C ASN A 7 -1.51 11.78 -10.90
N PRO A 8 -1.01 11.98 -9.67
CA PRO A 8 0.43 11.86 -9.44
C PRO A 8 0.90 10.42 -9.62
N VAL A 9 2.13 10.28 -10.11
CA VAL A 9 2.78 8.98 -10.24
C VAL A 9 3.98 8.96 -9.32
N VAL A 10 4.15 7.86 -8.59
CA VAL A 10 5.32 7.65 -7.74
C VAL A 10 6.11 6.46 -8.24
N THR A 11 7.43 6.50 -8.05
CA THR A 11 8.30 5.35 -8.25
C THR A 11 8.74 4.83 -6.91
N MET A 12 8.39 3.59 -6.62
CA MET A 12 8.82 2.90 -5.41
C MET A 12 9.98 2.00 -5.80
N SER A 13 11.18 2.35 -5.35
CA SER A 13 12.39 1.56 -5.63
C SER A 13 12.60 0.58 -4.50
N THR A 14 12.67 -0.70 -4.85
CA THR A 14 12.90 -1.76 -3.87
C THR A 14 14.18 -2.52 -4.23
N ASN A 15 14.66 -3.34 -3.29
CA ASN A 15 15.80 -4.19 -3.57
C ASN A 15 15.47 -5.32 -4.57
N MET A 16 14.22 -5.43 -5.01
CA MET A 16 13.79 -6.39 -6.04
C MET A 16 13.41 -5.70 -7.36
N GLY A 17 13.44 -4.39 -7.41
CA GLY A 17 13.15 -3.62 -8.61
C GLY A 17 12.21 -2.45 -8.33
N ASP A 18 11.87 -1.74 -9.38
CA ASP A 18 11.05 -0.53 -9.29
C ASP A 18 9.60 -0.82 -9.62
N ILE A 19 8.69 -0.17 -8.88
CA ILE A 19 7.25 -0.25 -9.08
C ILE A 19 6.75 1.18 -9.31
N ARG A 20 6.10 1.42 -10.44
CA ARG A 20 5.49 2.73 -10.73
C ARG A 20 4.01 2.64 -10.45
N ILE A 21 3.51 3.60 -9.68
CA ILE A 21 2.12 3.61 -9.20
C ILE A 21 1.49 4.96 -9.51
N GLU A 22 0.37 4.92 -10.22
CA GLU A 22 -0.44 6.12 -10.43
C GLU A 22 -1.47 6.22 -9.31
N LEU A 23 -1.48 7.38 -8.64
CA LEU A 23 -2.40 7.61 -7.53
C LEU A 23 -3.65 8.32 -8.03
N ASN A 24 -4.80 7.94 -7.53
CA ASN A 24 -6.08 8.50 -7.96
C ASN A 24 -6.51 9.61 -7.02
N ALA A 25 -5.99 10.80 -7.25
CA ALA A 25 -6.27 11.97 -6.41
C ALA A 25 -7.72 12.45 -6.55
N ASP A 26 -8.40 12.09 -7.63
CA ASP A 26 -9.77 12.49 -7.87
C ASP A 26 -10.74 11.72 -6.97
N LYS A 27 -10.63 10.41 -6.92
CA LYS A 27 -11.54 9.55 -6.15
C LYS A 27 -11.05 9.24 -4.75
N ALA A 28 -9.77 9.38 -4.50
CA ALA A 28 -9.18 9.12 -3.19
C ALA A 28 -8.27 10.29 -2.77
N PRO A 29 -8.83 11.49 -2.63
CA PRO A 29 -7.99 12.66 -2.33
C PRO A 29 -7.30 12.59 -0.98
N LEU A 30 -7.97 12.08 0.04
CA LEU A 30 -7.37 12.01 1.39
C LEU A 30 -6.28 10.96 1.46
N SER A 31 -6.54 9.77 0.91
CA SER A 31 -5.56 8.69 0.90
C SER A 31 -4.35 9.06 0.06
N THR A 32 -4.57 9.66 -1.11
CA THR A 32 -3.49 10.09 -1.99
C THR A 32 -2.62 11.14 -1.30
N ARG A 33 -3.23 12.15 -0.71
CA ARG A 33 -2.50 13.21 -0.02
C ARG A 33 -1.72 12.67 1.16
N ASN A 34 -2.35 11.80 1.94
CA ASN A 34 -1.71 11.15 3.08
C ASN A 34 -0.46 10.38 2.64
N PHE A 35 -0.59 9.58 1.59
CA PHE A 35 0.52 8.82 1.05
C PHE A 35 1.65 9.75 0.55
N LEU A 36 1.28 10.79 -0.19
CA LEU A 36 2.27 11.74 -0.72
C LEU A 36 2.99 12.51 0.41
N ASP A 37 2.29 12.83 1.49
CA ASP A 37 2.91 13.48 2.64
C ASP A 37 4.01 12.58 3.22
N TYR A 38 3.77 11.29 3.35
CA TYR A 38 4.78 10.35 3.81
C TYR A 38 5.92 10.21 2.80
N VAL A 39 5.59 10.16 1.51
CA VAL A 39 6.59 10.06 0.43
C VAL A 39 7.52 11.26 0.47
N ASN A 40 6.96 12.46 0.59
CA ASN A 40 7.75 13.70 0.57
C ASN A 40 8.64 13.85 1.80
N GLU A 41 8.30 13.18 2.89
CA GLU A 41 9.12 13.19 4.11
C GLU A 41 10.19 12.10 4.13
N GLY A 42 10.23 11.25 3.10
CA GLY A 42 11.13 10.10 3.09
C GLY A 42 10.76 9.04 4.11
N TYR A 43 9.50 9.02 4.54
CA TYR A 43 9.03 8.12 5.58
C TYR A 43 9.23 6.64 5.23
N TYR A 44 8.98 6.29 3.97
CA TYR A 44 9.05 4.89 3.52
C TYR A 44 10.46 4.39 3.28
N ASP A 45 11.45 5.28 3.25
CA ASP A 45 12.83 4.89 2.97
C ASP A 45 13.33 3.94 4.07
N GLY A 46 13.80 2.77 3.66
CA GLY A 46 14.32 1.75 4.58
C GLY A 46 13.27 0.87 5.23
N LEU A 47 12.00 1.10 4.95
CA LEU A 47 10.94 0.23 5.47
C LEU A 47 10.80 -1.02 4.59
N ILE A 48 10.15 -2.05 5.12
CA ILE A 48 10.06 -3.34 4.46
C ILE A 48 8.61 -3.69 4.10
N PHE A 49 8.48 -4.64 3.18
CA PHE A 49 7.23 -5.38 3.02
C PHE A 49 7.22 -6.48 4.08
N HIS A 50 6.55 -6.23 5.17
CA HIS A 50 6.60 -7.10 6.35
C HIS A 50 5.55 -8.22 6.34
N ARG A 51 4.64 -8.19 5.35
CA ARG A 51 3.61 -9.22 5.22
C ARG A 51 3.37 -9.49 3.74
N VAL A 52 3.67 -10.71 3.33
CA VAL A 52 3.54 -11.12 1.92
C VAL A 52 2.79 -12.45 1.89
N ILE A 53 1.66 -12.46 1.19
CA ILE A 53 0.84 -13.66 1.04
C ILE A 53 0.62 -13.91 -0.44
N PRO A 54 1.24 -14.97 -1.02
CA PRO A 54 1.09 -15.26 -2.44
C PRO A 54 -0.39 -15.46 -2.80
N GLY A 55 -0.77 -14.95 -3.96
CA GLY A 55 -2.15 -15.05 -4.43
C GLY A 55 -3.13 -14.16 -3.66
N PHE A 56 -2.62 -13.22 -2.86
CA PHE A 56 -3.45 -12.30 -2.09
C PHE A 56 -2.93 -10.87 -2.21
N MET A 57 -1.90 -10.52 -1.45
CA MET A 57 -1.38 -9.16 -1.45
C MET A 57 0.04 -9.10 -0.89
N ILE A 58 0.72 -7.97 -1.10
CA ILE A 58 1.97 -7.63 -0.42
C ILE A 58 1.75 -6.34 0.36
N GLN A 59 2.14 -6.33 1.63
CA GLN A 59 1.87 -5.21 2.55
C GLN A 59 3.15 -4.69 3.15
N GLY A 60 3.27 -3.37 3.21
CA GLY A 60 4.46 -2.75 3.78
C GLY A 60 4.21 -1.31 4.19
N GLY A 61 5.32 -0.63 4.51
CA GLY A 61 5.26 0.80 4.84
C GLY A 61 5.03 1.11 6.30
N GLY A 62 5.21 0.13 7.20
CA GLY A 62 5.01 0.39 8.62
C GLY A 62 6.12 -0.09 9.53
N PHE A 63 6.96 -1.00 9.04
CA PHE A 63 8.00 -1.63 9.86
C PHE A 63 9.37 -1.49 9.19
N ASP A 64 10.41 -1.32 10.00
CA ASP A 64 11.79 -1.29 9.51
C ASP A 64 12.37 -2.71 9.52
N SER A 65 13.66 -2.83 9.12
CA SER A 65 14.37 -4.12 9.07
C SER A 65 14.38 -4.86 10.39
N GLY A 66 14.33 -4.15 11.50
CA GLY A 66 14.31 -4.76 12.83
C GLY A 66 12.92 -5.17 13.28
N MET A 67 11.92 -5.03 12.42
CA MET A 67 10.51 -5.26 12.75
C MET A 67 9.98 -4.31 13.81
N SER A 68 10.57 -3.12 13.89
CA SER A 68 10.06 -2.04 14.73
C SER A 68 9.08 -1.20 13.95
N GLN A 69 7.91 -0.96 14.52
CA GLN A 69 6.89 -0.14 13.89
C GLN A 69 7.31 1.32 13.95
N LYS A 70 7.32 1.96 12.79
CA LYS A 70 7.68 3.37 12.70
C LYS A 70 6.49 4.24 13.10
N LYS A 71 6.77 5.31 13.82
CA LYS A 71 5.75 6.23 14.30
C LYS A 71 5.03 6.92 13.14
N THR A 72 3.72 7.03 13.23
CA THR A 72 2.88 7.60 12.17
C THR A 72 2.25 8.92 12.59
N LYS A 73 1.67 9.60 11.59
CA LYS A 73 0.78 10.74 11.80
C LYS A 73 -0.59 10.22 12.23
N SER A 74 -1.53 11.15 12.44
CA SER A 74 -2.90 10.81 12.79
C SER A 74 -3.59 10.02 11.68
N PRO A 75 -4.54 9.12 12.04
CA PRO A 75 -5.30 8.37 11.03
C PRO A 75 -6.14 9.28 10.14
N ILE A 76 -6.48 8.75 8.97
CA ILE A 76 -7.34 9.45 8.02
C ILE A 76 -8.67 8.74 7.87
N LYS A 77 -9.64 9.46 7.32
CA LYS A 77 -10.96 8.91 7.02
C LYS A 77 -10.85 7.85 5.94
N ASN A 78 -11.60 6.77 6.09
CA ASN A 78 -11.63 5.67 5.13
C ASN A 78 -12.43 6.08 3.88
N GLU A 79 -11.80 6.01 2.73
CA GLU A 79 -12.42 6.38 1.45
C GLU A 79 -12.84 5.17 0.62
N ALA A 80 -13.01 4.00 1.24
CA ALA A 80 -13.31 2.77 0.52
C ALA A 80 -14.61 2.83 -0.29
N GLY A 81 -15.54 3.72 0.09
CA GLY A 81 -16.80 3.92 -0.64
C GLY A 81 -16.68 4.73 -1.92
N ASN A 82 -15.46 4.99 -2.41
CA ASN A 82 -15.21 5.87 -3.56
C ASN A 82 -15.45 5.21 -4.93
N GLY A 83 -15.85 3.95 -4.95
CA GLY A 83 -16.09 3.23 -6.20
C GLY A 83 -14.88 2.49 -6.75
N LEU A 84 -13.70 2.71 -6.23
CA LEU A 84 -12.52 1.97 -6.65
C LEU A 84 -12.50 0.59 -5.98
N LYS A 85 -12.00 -0.40 -6.71
CA LYS A 85 -12.06 -1.79 -6.27
C LYS A 85 -10.67 -2.37 -6.05
N ASN A 86 -10.59 -3.36 -5.17
CA ASN A 86 -9.35 -4.08 -4.88
C ASN A 86 -9.10 -5.12 -5.97
N VAL A 87 -8.70 -4.63 -7.13
CA VAL A 87 -8.35 -5.47 -8.28
C VAL A 87 -6.85 -5.68 -8.35
N THR A 88 -6.42 -6.61 -9.20
CA THR A 88 -4.99 -6.88 -9.41
C THR A 88 -4.23 -5.59 -9.70
N GLY A 89 -3.17 -5.35 -8.94
CA GLY A 89 -2.30 -4.18 -9.12
C GLY A 89 -2.78 -2.93 -8.42
N SER A 90 -3.96 -2.94 -7.78
CA SER A 90 -4.40 -1.76 -7.03
C SER A 90 -3.65 -1.65 -5.71
N ILE A 91 -3.40 -0.40 -5.29
CA ILE A 91 -2.81 -0.12 -3.99
C ILE A 91 -3.89 0.45 -3.07
N ALA A 92 -3.94 -0.06 -1.85
CA ALA A 92 -4.97 0.32 -0.87
C ALA A 92 -4.34 0.57 0.49
N MET A 93 -5.06 1.30 1.34
CA MET A 93 -4.60 1.58 2.71
C MET A 93 -4.92 0.41 3.63
N ALA A 94 -3.90 -0.09 4.32
CA ALA A 94 -4.09 -1.05 5.40
C ALA A 94 -4.68 -0.33 6.61
N ARG A 95 -5.46 -1.03 7.41
CA ARG A 95 -6.09 -0.47 8.61
C ARG A 95 -6.37 -1.56 9.63
N THR A 96 -6.75 -1.12 10.84
CA THR A 96 -7.22 -2.03 11.87
C THR A 96 -8.74 -2.23 11.73
N ASN A 97 -9.38 -2.84 12.71
CA ASN A 97 -10.84 -3.01 12.72
C ASN A 97 -11.60 -1.70 12.85
N VAL A 98 -10.93 -0.64 13.26
CA VAL A 98 -11.53 0.70 13.30
C VAL A 98 -11.58 1.24 11.87
N VAL A 99 -12.76 1.68 11.42
CA VAL A 99 -12.96 2.10 10.03
C VAL A 99 -11.97 3.18 9.61
N ASP A 100 -11.81 4.22 10.42
CA ASP A 100 -10.96 5.37 10.10
C ASP A 100 -9.62 5.28 10.86
N SER A 101 -8.90 4.16 10.66
CA SER A 101 -7.64 3.93 11.37
C SER A 101 -6.41 3.85 10.46
N ALA A 102 -6.57 4.08 9.18
CA ALA A 102 -5.43 4.01 8.24
C ALA A 102 -4.43 5.13 8.53
N THR A 103 -3.16 4.80 8.50
CA THR A 103 -2.07 5.77 8.69
C THR A 103 -1.08 5.69 7.54
N ALA A 104 -0.03 4.86 7.66
CA ALA A 104 1.05 4.81 6.66
C ALA A 104 1.08 3.51 5.86
N GLN A 105 0.67 2.40 6.46
CA GLN A 105 0.79 1.09 5.81
C GLN A 105 -0.16 0.96 4.64
N PHE A 106 0.33 0.30 3.61
CA PHE A 106 -0.43 0.05 2.39
C PHE A 106 -0.23 -1.40 1.96
N PHE A 107 -1.08 -1.86 1.05
CA PHE A 107 -0.84 -3.16 0.41
C PHE A 107 -1.16 -3.04 -1.08
N ILE A 108 -0.52 -3.90 -1.86
CA ILE A 108 -0.76 -4.00 -3.31
C ILE A 108 -1.40 -5.36 -3.56
N ASN A 109 -2.54 -5.36 -4.20
CA ASN A 109 -3.28 -6.58 -4.51
C ASN A 109 -2.59 -7.32 -5.65
N VAL A 110 -2.32 -8.62 -5.48
CA VAL A 110 -1.70 -9.43 -6.52
C VAL A 110 -2.73 -10.23 -7.31
N LYS A 111 -3.98 -10.14 -6.91
CA LYS A 111 -5.14 -10.67 -7.65
C LYS A 111 -6.35 -9.82 -7.29
N ASP A 112 -7.50 -10.13 -7.90
CA ASP A 112 -8.75 -9.44 -7.57
C ASP A 112 -9.26 -9.96 -6.22
N ASN A 113 -9.36 -9.06 -5.25
CA ASN A 113 -9.76 -9.40 -3.87
C ASN A 113 -11.08 -8.71 -3.54
N GLU A 114 -12.17 -9.21 -4.10
CA GLU A 114 -13.49 -8.59 -3.96
C GLU A 114 -13.93 -8.46 -2.51
N PHE A 115 -13.52 -9.38 -1.65
CA PHE A 115 -13.91 -9.36 -0.24
C PHE A 115 -13.32 -8.16 0.52
N LEU A 116 -12.36 -7.45 -0.07
CA LEU A 116 -11.79 -6.23 0.53
C LEU A 116 -12.51 -4.96 0.08
N ASN A 117 -13.46 -5.07 -0.84
CA ASN A 117 -14.21 -3.92 -1.33
C ASN A 117 -15.25 -3.45 -0.33
N HIS A 118 -15.60 -2.17 -0.43
CA HIS A 118 -16.65 -1.59 0.40
C HIS A 118 -18.00 -2.25 0.10
N LYS A 119 -18.65 -2.78 1.13
CA LYS A 119 -19.96 -3.46 1.01
C LYS A 119 -21.04 -2.73 1.80
N ASN A 120 -20.69 -2.20 2.96
CA ASN A 120 -21.62 -1.51 3.84
C ASN A 120 -20.81 -0.65 4.83
N THR A 121 -21.50 0.02 5.74
CA THR A 121 -20.85 0.94 6.68
C THR A 121 -20.42 0.30 7.99
N SER A 122 -20.58 -1.02 8.15
CA SER A 122 -20.06 -1.70 9.33
C SER A 122 -18.54 -1.83 9.26
N PRO A 123 -17.85 -1.99 10.41
CA PRO A 123 -16.40 -2.18 10.39
C PRO A 123 -15.95 -3.34 9.51
N ASP A 124 -16.67 -4.46 9.52
CA ASP A 124 -16.31 -5.64 8.73
C ASP A 124 -16.56 -5.44 7.23
N GLY A 125 -17.56 -4.65 6.86
CA GLY A 125 -17.95 -4.48 5.47
C GLY A 125 -17.51 -3.18 4.84
N TYR A 126 -16.89 -2.29 5.61
CA TYR A 126 -16.49 -0.97 5.06
C TYR A 126 -15.42 -1.09 3.98
N GLY A 127 -14.54 -2.07 4.12
CA GLY A 127 -13.51 -2.34 3.13
C GLY A 127 -12.25 -1.50 3.30
N TYR A 128 -11.41 -1.56 2.29
CA TYR A 128 -10.09 -0.92 2.28
C TYR A 128 -10.03 0.08 1.13
N ALA A 129 -9.59 1.29 1.43
CA ALA A 129 -9.61 2.39 0.47
C ALA A 129 -8.52 2.21 -0.59
N VAL A 130 -8.94 1.92 -1.82
CA VAL A 130 -8.05 1.90 -2.97
C VAL A 130 -7.76 3.34 -3.37
N PHE A 131 -6.49 3.66 -3.60
CA PHE A 131 -6.11 5.02 -3.96
C PHE A 131 -5.13 5.08 -5.13
N GLY A 132 -4.86 3.97 -5.80
CA GLY A 132 -3.96 3.99 -6.95
C GLY A 132 -3.86 2.63 -7.62
N GLN A 133 -3.03 2.59 -8.66
CA GLN A 133 -2.85 1.40 -9.50
C GLN A 133 -1.41 1.32 -9.96
N VAL A 134 -0.83 0.13 -9.91
CA VAL A 134 0.49 -0.13 -10.50
C VAL A 134 0.35 -0.01 -12.02
N ILE A 135 1.17 0.84 -12.62
CA ILE A 135 1.20 1.04 -14.06
C ILE A 135 2.44 0.44 -14.71
N GLU A 136 3.49 0.21 -13.93
CA GLU A 136 4.70 -0.48 -14.37
C GLU A 136 5.30 -1.24 -13.21
N GLY A 137 5.91 -2.40 -13.46
CA GLY A 137 6.57 -3.15 -12.39
C GLY A 137 5.71 -4.22 -11.75
N MET A 138 4.60 -4.64 -12.38
CA MET A 138 3.83 -5.77 -11.83
C MET A 138 4.66 -7.04 -11.75
N ASP A 139 5.62 -7.22 -12.64
CA ASP A 139 6.56 -8.36 -12.57
C ASP A 139 7.38 -8.30 -11.26
N VAL A 140 7.74 -7.11 -10.80
CA VAL A 140 8.41 -6.93 -9.51
C VAL A 140 7.46 -7.31 -8.37
N VAL A 141 6.21 -6.86 -8.43
CA VAL A 141 5.19 -7.21 -7.43
C VAL A 141 5.02 -8.73 -7.36
N HIS A 142 4.93 -9.39 -8.50
CA HIS A 142 4.80 -10.85 -8.54
C HIS A 142 6.06 -11.56 -8.04
N SER A 143 7.25 -10.98 -8.27
CA SER A 143 8.48 -11.53 -7.70
C SER A 143 8.47 -11.44 -6.18
N ILE A 144 7.97 -10.32 -5.65
CA ILE A 144 7.87 -10.14 -4.19
C ILE A 144 6.89 -11.14 -3.59
N GLU A 145 5.73 -11.36 -4.23
CA GLU A 145 4.74 -12.29 -3.67
C GLU A 145 5.25 -13.73 -3.59
N LYS A 146 6.26 -14.07 -4.38
CA LYS A 146 6.80 -15.42 -4.45
C LYS A 146 7.96 -15.69 -3.49
N VAL A 147 8.41 -14.67 -2.75
CA VAL A 147 9.53 -14.87 -1.82
C VAL A 147 9.12 -15.82 -0.70
N LYS A 148 10.09 -16.54 -0.17
CA LYS A 148 9.86 -17.41 0.98
C LYS A 148 9.50 -16.57 2.19
N THR A 149 8.47 -16.98 2.92
CA THR A 149 8.02 -16.28 4.12
C THR A 149 8.02 -17.21 5.31
N GLY A 150 7.93 -16.62 6.51
CA GLY A 150 7.85 -17.36 7.75
C GLY A 150 7.43 -16.44 8.88
N ASN A 151 7.47 -16.97 10.09
CA ASN A 151 7.13 -16.17 11.26
C ASN A 151 8.36 -15.44 11.76
N ARG A 152 8.14 -14.22 12.25
CA ARG A 152 9.20 -13.42 12.86
C ARG A 152 8.62 -12.75 14.10
N GLY A 153 8.95 -13.29 15.27
CA GLY A 153 8.31 -12.88 16.52
C GLY A 153 6.83 -13.19 16.47
N MET A 154 6.00 -12.19 16.69
CA MET A 154 4.54 -12.34 16.65
C MET A 154 3.96 -12.13 15.24
N HIS A 155 4.81 -11.82 14.26
CA HIS A 155 4.36 -11.55 12.90
C HIS A 155 4.45 -12.79 12.05
N GLN A 156 3.41 -13.00 11.22
CA GLN A 156 3.33 -14.12 10.27
C GLN A 156 3.53 -13.59 8.85
N ASP A 157 3.91 -14.49 7.95
CA ASP A 157 4.03 -14.18 6.52
C ASP A 157 5.07 -13.09 6.24
N VAL A 158 6.15 -13.08 7.02
CA VAL A 158 7.25 -12.13 6.85
C VAL A 158 8.28 -12.73 5.88
N PRO A 159 8.70 -11.98 4.85
CA PRO A 159 9.73 -12.47 3.94
C PRO A 159 10.99 -12.89 4.68
N ALA A 160 11.50 -14.10 4.39
CA ALA A 160 12.70 -14.64 5.02
C ALA A 160 13.91 -13.77 4.69
N GLN A 161 13.98 -13.28 3.45
CA GLN A 161 14.95 -12.27 3.04
C GLN A 161 14.18 -10.96 2.89
N GLU A 162 14.67 -9.91 3.52
CA GLU A 162 13.95 -8.65 3.55
C GLU A 162 13.72 -8.07 2.16
N VAL A 163 12.49 -7.62 1.91
CA VAL A 163 12.14 -6.84 0.74
C VAL A 163 12.08 -5.40 1.22
N VAL A 164 13.10 -4.62 0.86
CA VAL A 164 13.29 -3.27 1.40
C VAL A 164 12.85 -2.23 0.39
N ILE A 165 12.10 -1.25 0.86
CA ILE A 165 11.76 -0.06 0.08
C ILE A 165 12.94 0.90 0.23
N ASN A 166 13.73 1.04 -0.84
CA ASN A 166 14.88 1.95 -0.80
C ASN A 166 14.44 3.41 -0.80
N SER A 167 13.43 3.71 -1.62
CA SER A 167 12.85 5.06 -1.67
C SER A 167 11.52 5.04 -2.38
N VAL A 168 10.70 6.05 -2.12
CA VAL A 168 9.49 6.32 -2.91
C VAL A 168 9.53 7.79 -3.28
N LYS A 169 9.44 8.10 -4.58
CA LYS A 169 9.57 9.46 -5.07
C LYS A 169 8.46 9.79 -6.05
N VAL A 170 7.99 11.02 -5.96
CA VAL A 170 6.99 11.53 -6.90
C VAL A 170 7.71 11.85 -8.21
N GLU A 171 7.14 11.39 -9.33
CA GLU A 171 7.65 11.74 -10.66
C GLU A 171 7.20 13.14 -11.01
N SER A 172 8.08 13.88 -11.62
CA SER A 172 7.77 15.25 -12.04
C SER A 172 7.14 15.29 -13.44
#